data_db83fbe40f253340cf97814f0d8404b7
#
_entry.id   db83fbe40f253340cf97814f0d8404b7
#
_cell.length_a   1.000
_cell.length_b   1.000
_cell.length_c   1.000
_cell.angle_alpha   90.00
_cell.angle_beta   90.00
_cell.angle_gamma   90.00
#
_symmetry.space_group_name_H-M   'P 1'
#
loop_
_entity.id
_entity.type
_entity.pdbx_description
1 polymer ?
#
loop_
_entity_poly.entity_id
_entity_poly.type
_entity_poly.pdbx_seq_one_letter_code
_entity_poly.pdbx_strand_id
1 'polypeptide(L)'
;MNKQYKYILSIATAVILTTGCTKNFKEYNTNPYGATNDDLLPDYGLVVAQLQEAQKTIYVYQPAWVTQLQQNLMADVYSGYMMPPTPFRGNSNNMNYDLVDGWNVWALNPAYSSSVGSVMNPISNVEVTTKTAAPDLYAMAKIIKVEAMHRVSDIFGPIMYSKYKVRAEDGGYDYDTQQEAYNNFFKDLNEAITILTSLRTAKSTPTFGNADLVYGGSYEKWLQFANSLRLRLALRIVKADAAKAKAEGEAALAHPAGLLSKAEDNFSINIGATTHPLNTINNAWADIRMGAPMESILKGYKDPRLPKYFVPATDAAVAGQYKGIRNGIDIDAKSRYQGYSALITFPSKIQLMSAAEVWFLKAEAALRGWTGSGTAKDNYESGIKTSFTQYTLDSVDKYINDATNKPAPYTDPKAITAGQNDISTGSPWLSTITIKWEDGDAFEKKLERIITQKWITVYPDGQEAWSEFRRTGYPKLFPVVINNSGGKVSTTTFIRRVNIPPDEYLTNPQGAKRAAATLGGPDNGGTRLWWDK
;
A
#
# COMPACT_ATOMS: atom_id res chain seq x y z
N MET A 1 24.98 -46.96 58.31
CA MET A 1 25.24 -46.52 56.93
C MET A 1 26.00 -45.22 56.99
N ASN A 2 27.27 -45.23 56.53
CA ASN A 2 28.17 -44.09 56.66
C ASN A 2 27.67 -42.86 55.83
N LYS A 3 27.80 -41.65 56.39
CA LYS A 3 27.40 -40.39 55.74
C LYS A 3 27.95 -40.28 54.31
N GLN A 4 29.11 -40.83 54.03
CA GLN A 4 29.73 -40.82 52.68
C GLN A 4 28.91 -41.60 51.65
N TYR A 5 28.28 -42.72 51.97
CA TYR A 5 27.44 -43.49 51.06
C TYR A 5 26.14 -42.76 50.68
N LYS A 6 25.63 -41.89 51.58
CA LYS A 6 24.45 -41.06 51.26
C LYS A 6 24.75 -39.96 50.24
N TYR A 7 25.96 -39.37 50.32
CA TYR A 7 26.36 -38.34 49.31
C TYR A 7 26.68 -38.96 47.95
N ILE A 8 27.29 -40.14 47.89
CA ILE A 8 27.57 -40.85 46.64
C ILE A 8 26.26 -41.29 45.96
N LEU A 9 25.29 -41.78 46.75
CA LEU A 9 23.97 -42.15 46.19
C LEU A 9 23.19 -40.93 45.72
N SER A 10 23.24 -39.80 46.40
CA SER A 10 22.60 -38.55 46.01
C SER A 10 23.20 -37.95 44.73
N ILE A 11 24.53 -38.02 44.57
CA ILE A 11 25.22 -37.55 43.34
C ILE A 11 24.94 -38.49 42.16
N ALA A 12 24.91 -39.83 42.37
CA ALA A 12 24.57 -40.77 41.31
C ALA A 12 23.12 -40.60 40.84
N THR A 13 22.16 -40.33 41.74
CA THR A 13 20.76 -40.09 41.40
C THR A 13 20.58 -38.75 40.66
N ALA A 14 21.31 -37.69 41.03
CA ALA A 14 21.30 -36.42 40.33
C ALA A 14 21.85 -36.48 38.91
N VAL A 15 22.92 -37.29 38.68
CA VAL A 15 23.49 -37.48 37.34
C VAL A 15 22.58 -38.32 36.41
N ILE A 16 21.82 -39.27 36.95
CA ILE A 16 20.87 -40.08 36.17
C ILE A 16 19.64 -39.25 35.77
N LEU A 17 19.22 -38.23 36.57
CA LEU A 17 18.11 -37.36 36.26
C LEU A 17 18.41 -36.30 35.15
N THR A 18 19.68 -35.99 34.89
CA THR A 18 20.07 -35.01 33.87
C THR A 18 20.31 -35.62 32.49
N THR A 19 20.41 -36.94 32.35
CA THR A 19 20.68 -37.60 31.05
C THR A 19 19.44 -38.19 30.35
N GLY A 20 18.26 -38.12 30.99
CA GLY A 20 17.07 -38.84 30.53
C GLY A 20 16.15 -38.16 29.51
N CYS A 21 16.21 -36.85 29.36
CA CYS A 21 15.16 -36.13 28.60
C CYS A 21 15.59 -35.52 27.24
N THR A 22 16.88 -35.58 26.89
CA THR A 22 17.37 -34.91 25.69
C THR A 22 17.68 -35.84 24.50
N LYS A 23 17.72 -37.14 24.72
CA LYS A 23 18.18 -38.08 23.69
C LYS A 23 17.30 -38.12 22.43
N ASN A 24 16.01 -37.83 22.55
CA ASN A 24 15.06 -37.82 21.44
C ASN A 24 14.39 -36.45 21.22
N PHE A 25 14.90 -35.39 21.88
CA PHE A 25 14.33 -34.05 21.77
C PHE A 25 14.30 -33.55 20.33
N LYS A 26 15.36 -33.82 19.58
CA LYS A 26 15.48 -33.44 18.17
C LYS A 26 14.48 -34.21 17.29
N GLU A 27 14.28 -35.49 17.55
CA GLU A 27 13.38 -36.38 16.80
C GLU A 27 11.90 -36.02 17.06
N TYR A 28 11.51 -35.76 18.31
CA TYR A 28 10.13 -35.41 18.66
C TYR A 28 9.75 -33.97 18.29
N ASN A 29 10.73 -33.06 18.14
CA ASN A 29 10.49 -31.68 17.75
C ASN A 29 10.77 -31.39 16.26
N THR A 30 11.17 -32.39 15.48
CA THR A 30 11.32 -32.26 14.03
C THR A 30 10.04 -32.73 13.38
N ASN A 31 9.36 -31.86 12.63
CA ASN A 31 8.22 -32.26 11.81
C ASN A 31 8.73 -33.19 10.69
N PRO A 32 8.41 -34.50 10.69
CA PRO A 32 8.95 -35.43 9.69
C PRO A 32 8.44 -35.15 8.26
N TYR A 33 7.42 -34.28 8.14
CA TYR A 33 6.84 -33.86 6.86
C TYR A 33 7.22 -32.42 6.49
N GLY A 34 8.01 -31.75 7.31
CA GLY A 34 8.51 -30.38 7.06
C GLY A 34 9.91 -30.41 6.45
N ALA A 35 10.16 -29.58 5.44
CA ALA A 35 11.51 -29.36 4.92
C ALA A 35 12.41 -28.81 6.02
N THR A 36 13.60 -29.39 6.20
CA THR A 36 14.64 -28.87 7.09
C THR A 36 15.41 -27.75 6.41
N ASN A 37 16.17 -26.96 7.17
CA ASN A 37 17.06 -25.95 6.57
C ASN A 37 18.05 -26.57 5.57
N ASP A 38 18.53 -27.79 5.84
CA ASP A 38 19.47 -28.51 4.95
C ASP A 38 18.78 -28.93 3.65
N ASP A 39 17.49 -29.26 3.68
CA ASP A 39 16.69 -29.55 2.49
C ASP A 39 16.43 -28.30 1.63
N LEU A 40 16.47 -27.11 2.23
CA LEU A 40 16.23 -25.82 1.60
C LEU A 40 17.52 -25.11 1.13
N LEU A 41 18.70 -25.67 1.42
CA LEU A 41 20.00 -25.13 0.95
C LEU A 41 20.20 -25.28 -0.57
N PRO A 42 19.85 -26.42 -1.20
CA PRO A 42 19.94 -26.54 -2.65
C PRO A 42 19.07 -25.50 -3.36
N ASP A 43 19.56 -24.97 -4.48
CA ASP A 43 18.84 -24.01 -5.34
C ASP A 43 18.28 -22.77 -4.60
N TYR A 44 18.93 -22.34 -3.52
CA TYR A 44 18.49 -21.22 -2.69
C TYR A 44 17.07 -21.37 -2.09
N GLY A 45 16.60 -22.59 -1.85
CA GLY A 45 15.23 -22.85 -1.38
C GLY A 45 14.81 -22.04 -0.16
N LEU A 46 15.71 -21.86 0.83
CA LEU A 46 15.43 -21.00 2.00
C LEU A 46 15.26 -19.53 1.61
N VAL A 47 16.10 -19.01 0.70
CA VAL A 47 16.02 -17.64 0.20
C VAL A 47 14.74 -17.43 -0.60
N VAL A 48 14.34 -18.42 -1.42
CA VAL A 48 13.08 -18.43 -2.16
C VAL A 48 11.89 -18.28 -1.21
N ALA A 49 11.85 -19.08 -0.14
CA ALA A 49 10.77 -19.01 0.86
C ALA A 49 10.70 -17.63 1.54
N GLN A 50 11.84 -17.07 1.91
CA GLN A 50 11.94 -15.76 2.54
C GLN A 50 11.50 -14.61 1.60
N LEU A 51 11.87 -14.67 0.32
CA LEU A 51 11.43 -13.69 -0.67
C LEU A 51 9.92 -13.78 -0.95
N GLN A 52 9.38 -15.00 -0.99
CA GLN A 52 7.93 -15.18 -1.13
C GLN A 52 7.17 -14.68 0.11
N GLU A 53 7.69 -14.91 1.32
CA GLU A 53 7.12 -14.35 2.55
C GLU A 53 7.07 -12.82 2.48
N ALA A 54 8.19 -12.17 2.15
CA ALA A 54 8.27 -10.73 2.05
C ALA A 54 7.28 -10.17 1.02
N GLN A 55 7.19 -10.75 -0.20
CA GLN A 55 6.22 -10.33 -1.22
C GLN A 55 4.78 -10.43 -0.72
N LYS A 56 4.42 -11.56 -0.09
CA LYS A 56 3.07 -11.79 0.43
C LYS A 56 2.70 -10.89 1.61
N THR A 57 3.70 -10.32 2.29
CA THR A 57 3.50 -9.49 3.48
C THR A 57 3.44 -7.99 3.16
N ILE A 58 3.81 -7.55 1.94
CA ILE A 58 3.59 -6.15 1.50
C ILE A 58 2.12 -5.76 1.69
N TYR A 59 1.22 -6.63 1.28
CA TYR A 59 -0.22 -6.55 1.48
C TYR A 59 -0.69 -7.88 2.03
N VAL A 60 -0.93 -7.94 3.35
CA VAL A 60 -1.26 -9.20 4.02
C VAL A 60 -2.63 -9.68 3.55
N TYR A 61 -2.67 -10.66 2.68
CA TYR A 61 -3.91 -11.16 2.10
C TYR A 61 -4.58 -12.27 2.93
N GLN A 62 -3.86 -12.85 3.88
CA GLN A 62 -4.38 -13.92 4.75
C GLN A 62 -3.75 -13.83 6.15
N PRO A 63 -4.57 -13.84 7.20
CA PRO A 63 -6.04 -13.86 7.17
C PRO A 63 -6.65 -12.51 6.78
N ALA A 64 -7.84 -12.51 6.16
CA ALA A 64 -8.49 -11.32 5.62
C ALA A 64 -8.76 -10.21 6.65
N TRP A 65 -8.91 -10.54 7.94
CA TRP A 65 -9.06 -9.53 8.99
C TRP A 65 -7.82 -8.66 9.17
N VAL A 66 -6.62 -9.18 8.86
CA VAL A 66 -5.40 -8.36 8.88
C VAL A 66 -5.45 -7.33 7.77
N THR A 67 -5.85 -7.71 6.56
CA THR A 67 -6.07 -6.76 5.45
C THR A 67 -7.09 -5.69 5.83
N GLN A 68 -8.17 -6.10 6.52
CA GLN A 68 -9.19 -5.16 6.97
C GLN A 68 -8.59 -4.09 7.88
N LEU A 69 -7.69 -4.46 8.80
CA LEU A 69 -7.05 -3.53 9.73
C LEU A 69 -5.83 -2.81 9.11
N GLN A 70 -5.03 -3.52 8.32
CA GLN A 70 -3.83 -2.95 7.69
C GLN A 70 -4.17 -1.85 6.70
N GLN A 71 -5.25 -2.01 5.93
CA GLN A 71 -5.56 -1.13 4.81
C GLN A 71 -7.04 -0.73 4.72
N ASN A 72 -7.97 -1.69 4.83
CA ASN A 72 -9.36 -1.44 4.43
C ASN A 72 -10.09 -0.44 5.35
N LEU A 73 -9.97 -0.56 6.68
CA LEU A 73 -10.55 0.40 7.65
C LEU A 73 -9.69 1.66 7.87
N MET A 74 -8.77 1.93 6.97
CA MET A 74 -7.85 3.07 7.00
C MET A 74 -7.71 3.68 5.60
N ALA A 75 -6.71 3.27 4.84
CA ALA A 75 -6.33 3.89 3.56
C ALA A 75 -7.42 3.79 2.48
N ASP A 76 -8.18 2.69 2.40
CA ASP A 76 -9.27 2.54 1.45
C ASP A 76 -10.44 3.49 1.75
N VAL A 77 -10.66 3.80 3.04
CA VAL A 77 -11.63 4.82 3.46
C VAL A 77 -11.09 6.23 3.21
N TYR A 78 -9.84 6.50 3.58
CA TYR A 78 -9.24 7.83 3.45
C TYR A 78 -9.03 8.26 2.00
N SER A 79 -8.84 7.30 1.10
CA SER A 79 -8.83 7.53 -0.35
C SER A 79 -10.22 7.81 -0.96
N GLY A 80 -11.29 7.58 -0.20
CA GLY A 80 -12.66 7.70 -0.69
C GLY A 80 -13.16 6.52 -1.52
N TYR A 81 -12.39 5.43 -1.60
CA TYR A 81 -12.77 4.26 -2.41
C TYR A 81 -13.90 3.45 -1.79
N MET A 82 -13.80 3.24 -0.49
CA MET A 82 -14.66 2.31 0.23
C MET A 82 -15.11 2.91 1.56
N MET A 83 -16.24 2.41 2.06
CA MET A 83 -16.73 2.72 3.40
C MET A 83 -17.44 1.49 3.96
N PRO A 84 -17.17 1.07 5.21
CA PRO A 84 -17.92 0.00 5.83
C PRO A 84 -19.34 0.45 6.17
N PRO A 85 -20.36 -0.41 5.98
CA PRO A 85 -21.72 -0.17 6.47
C PRO A 85 -21.86 -0.48 7.96
N THR A 86 -20.87 -1.15 8.56
CA THR A 86 -20.87 -1.58 9.95
C THR A 86 -20.49 -0.44 10.87
N PRO A 87 -21.30 -0.12 11.90
CA PRO A 87 -21.01 0.91 12.89
C PRO A 87 -19.96 0.41 13.91
N PHE A 88 -18.76 0.14 13.43
CA PHE A 88 -17.67 -0.33 14.26
C PHE A 88 -17.47 0.62 15.47
N ARG A 89 -17.39 0.05 16.69
CA ARG A 89 -17.15 0.80 17.92
C ARG A 89 -18.13 1.98 18.15
N GLY A 90 -19.37 1.87 17.65
CA GLY A 90 -20.36 2.93 17.77
C GLY A 90 -19.96 4.23 17.06
N ASN A 91 -19.35 4.12 15.88
CA ASN A 91 -18.84 5.23 15.08
C ASN A 91 -17.67 6.03 15.71
N SER A 92 -17.01 5.49 16.77
CA SER A 92 -15.79 6.04 17.34
C SER A 92 -14.60 5.21 16.83
N ASN A 93 -14.11 5.54 15.63
CA ASN A 93 -13.13 4.74 14.90
C ASN A 93 -12.41 5.54 13.80
N ASN A 94 -11.54 4.86 13.04
CA ASN A 94 -10.75 5.47 11.96
C ASN A 94 -11.58 6.27 10.94
N MET A 95 -12.81 5.81 10.60
CA MET A 95 -13.67 6.47 9.62
C MET A 95 -14.14 7.86 10.07
N ASN A 96 -14.17 8.10 11.37
CA ASN A 96 -14.54 9.38 11.99
C ASN A 96 -13.32 10.10 12.59
N TYR A 97 -12.11 9.68 12.23
CA TYR A 97 -10.82 10.21 12.72
C TYR A 97 -10.52 9.99 14.20
N ASP A 98 -11.27 9.13 14.90
CA ASP A 98 -10.89 8.57 16.18
C ASP A 98 -10.02 7.34 15.95
N LEU A 99 -8.69 7.56 15.89
CA LEU A 99 -7.75 6.53 15.49
C LEU A 99 -7.68 5.39 16.51
N VAL A 100 -7.92 4.17 16.05
CA VAL A 100 -7.93 2.95 16.87
C VAL A 100 -6.55 2.29 16.82
N ASP A 101 -5.73 2.53 17.85
CA ASP A 101 -4.34 2.05 17.90
C ASP A 101 -4.21 0.54 17.67
N GLY A 102 -5.10 -0.27 18.30
CA GLY A 102 -5.12 -1.73 18.13
C GLY A 102 -5.48 -2.20 16.71
N TRP A 103 -6.03 -1.33 15.87
CA TRP A 103 -6.20 -1.59 14.44
C TRP A 103 -4.97 -1.13 13.66
N ASN A 104 -4.54 0.09 13.93
CA ASN A 104 -3.51 0.77 13.16
C ASN A 104 -2.13 0.13 13.29
N VAL A 105 -1.87 -0.57 14.41
CA VAL A 105 -0.64 -1.35 14.62
C VAL A 105 -0.44 -2.42 13.53
N TRP A 106 -1.52 -2.92 12.91
CA TRP A 106 -1.43 -3.88 11.81
C TRP A 106 -0.91 -3.30 10.49
N ALA A 107 -0.86 -1.99 10.36
CA ALA A 107 -0.15 -1.34 9.25
C ALA A 107 1.39 -1.27 9.48
N LEU A 108 1.86 -1.47 10.73
CA LEU A 108 3.27 -1.46 11.10
C LEU A 108 3.85 -2.87 11.32
N ASN A 109 3.17 -3.71 12.10
CA ASN A 109 3.69 -5.01 12.54
C ASN A 109 4.18 -5.92 11.39
N PRO A 110 3.45 -6.07 10.27
CA PRO A 110 3.91 -6.89 9.15
C PRO A 110 5.21 -6.40 8.51
N ALA A 111 5.59 -5.13 8.71
CA ALA A 111 6.87 -4.65 8.23
C ALA A 111 8.06 -5.31 8.96
N TYR A 112 7.94 -5.55 10.26
CA TYR A 112 9.06 -5.98 11.10
C TYR A 112 8.92 -7.37 11.68
N SER A 113 7.82 -7.65 12.36
CA SER A 113 7.53 -8.94 13.00
C SER A 113 6.04 -9.06 13.30
N SER A 114 5.41 -10.08 12.78
CA SER A 114 4.02 -10.40 13.10
C SER A 114 3.77 -11.92 13.05
N SER A 115 2.64 -12.35 13.60
CA SER A 115 2.19 -13.74 13.51
C SER A 115 1.75 -14.17 12.10
N VAL A 116 1.68 -13.23 11.16
CA VAL A 116 1.22 -13.46 9.78
C VAL A 116 2.34 -13.30 8.75
N GLY A 117 3.58 -13.18 9.19
CA GLY A 117 4.76 -12.94 8.36
C GLY A 117 5.39 -11.58 8.60
N SER A 118 6.53 -11.34 7.94
CA SER A 118 7.25 -10.07 8.03
C SER A 118 7.94 -9.73 6.70
N VAL A 119 8.37 -8.47 6.56
CA VAL A 119 9.13 -8.00 5.40
C VAL A 119 10.61 -7.87 5.75
N MET A 120 10.94 -7.05 6.75
CA MET A 120 12.32 -6.66 7.01
C MET A 120 13.20 -7.81 7.51
N ASN A 121 12.64 -8.75 8.28
CA ASN A 121 13.43 -9.87 8.78
C ASN A 121 13.88 -10.84 7.66
N PRO A 122 13.00 -11.41 6.82
CA PRO A 122 13.41 -12.25 5.70
C PRO A 122 14.27 -11.48 4.70
N ILE A 123 13.96 -10.23 4.35
CA ILE A 123 14.79 -9.45 3.44
C ILE A 123 16.21 -9.25 3.97
N SER A 124 16.36 -8.89 5.25
CA SER A 124 17.68 -8.73 5.86
C SER A 124 18.53 -10.01 5.75
N ASN A 125 17.93 -11.19 5.95
CA ASN A 125 18.62 -12.47 5.80
C ASN A 125 19.01 -12.74 4.33
N VAL A 126 18.11 -12.46 3.40
CA VAL A 126 18.37 -12.60 1.95
C VAL A 126 19.50 -11.66 1.53
N GLU A 127 19.48 -10.38 1.92
CA GLU A 127 20.53 -9.42 1.58
C GLU A 127 21.92 -9.89 2.05
N VAL A 128 22.03 -10.43 3.28
CA VAL A 128 23.31 -10.95 3.81
C VAL A 128 23.78 -12.19 3.05
N THR A 129 22.87 -13.11 2.75
CA THR A 129 23.21 -14.40 2.14
C THR A 129 23.54 -14.29 0.66
N THR A 130 22.86 -13.41 -0.08
CA THR A 130 22.87 -13.41 -1.54
C THR A 130 23.72 -12.33 -2.18
N LYS A 131 24.17 -11.33 -1.43
CA LYS A 131 24.90 -10.16 -1.96
C LYS A 131 25.99 -10.49 -2.97
N THR A 132 26.76 -11.53 -2.70
CA THR A 132 27.86 -11.98 -3.58
C THR A 132 27.52 -13.26 -4.33
N ALA A 133 26.79 -14.17 -3.67
CA ALA A 133 26.52 -15.51 -4.21
C ALA A 133 25.43 -15.53 -5.29
N ALA A 134 24.42 -14.66 -5.15
CA ALA A 134 23.27 -14.57 -6.07
C ALA A 134 22.79 -13.12 -6.19
N PRO A 135 23.50 -12.28 -6.95
CA PRO A 135 23.24 -10.83 -6.98
C PRO A 135 21.88 -10.45 -7.54
N ASP A 136 21.23 -11.31 -8.32
CA ASP A 136 19.83 -11.10 -8.77
C ASP A 136 18.82 -11.26 -7.63
N LEU A 137 18.97 -12.26 -6.76
CA LEU A 137 18.15 -12.42 -5.55
C LEU A 137 18.33 -11.23 -4.60
N TYR A 138 19.57 -10.75 -4.45
CA TYR A 138 19.87 -9.55 -3.67
C TYR A 138 19.17 -8.31 -4.25
N ALA A 139 19.23 -8.11 -5.57
CA ALA A 139 18.58 -6.99 -6.23
C ALA A 139 17.04 -7.05 -6.09
N MET A 140 16.46 -8.25 -6.25
CA MET A 140 15.03 -8.48 -6.03
C MET A 140 14.62 -8.15 -4.59
N ALA A 141 15.40 -8.60 -3.60
CA ALA A 141 15.15 -8.30 -2.19
C ALA A 141 15.10 -6.78 -1.93
N LYS A 142 16.03 -6.01 -2.50
CA LYS A 142 16.03 -4.54 -2.39
C LYS A 142 14.79 -3.91 -2.98
N ILE A 143 14.37 -4.32 -4.17
CA ILE A 143 13.16 -3.76 -4.82
C ILE A 143 11.91 -4.07 -3.98
N ILE A 144 11.76 -5.30 -3.49
CA ILE A 144 10.64 -5.71 -2.62
C ILE A 144 10.66 -4.91 -1.30
N LYS A 145 11.84 -4.73 -0.70
CA LYS A 145 12.03 -3.94 0.51
C LYS A 145 11.55 -2.50 0.32
N VAL A 146 11.92 -1.86 -0.79
CA VAL A 146 11.48 -0.50 -1.09
C VAL A 146 9.97 -0.44 -1.31
N GLU A 147 9.40 -1.37 -2.11
CA GLU A 147 7.94 -1.40 -2.34
C GLU A 147 7.15 -1.56 -1.03
N ALA A 148 7.62 -2.41 -0.12
CA ALA A 148 6.96 -2.60 1.17
C ALA A 148 7.12 -1.38 2.09
N MET A 149 8.34 -0.88 2.23
CA MET A 149 8.67 0.05 3.31
C MET A 149 8.32 1.51 2.98
N HIS A 150 8.25 1.90 1.69
CA HIS A 150 7.72 3.22 1.35
C HIS A 150 6.24 3.34 1.74
N ARG A 151 5.46 2.25 1.61
CA ARG A 151 4.05 2.21 2.02
C ARG A 151 3.91 2.45 3.52
N VAL A 152 4.76 1.80 4.33
CA VAL A 152 4.79 2.00 5.79
C VAL A 152 5.20 3.43 6.16
N SER A 153 6.24 3.96 5.51
CA SER A 153 6.67 5.35 5.72
C SER A 153 5.59 6.36 5.31
N ASP A 154 4.83 6.07 4.25
CA ASP A 154 3.73 6.92 3.80
C ASP A 154 2.50 6.89 4.74
N ILE A 155 2.46 5.96 5.69
CA ILE A 155 1.45 5.91 6.76
C ILE A 155 1.95 6.63 8.01
N PHE A 156 3.17 6.32 8.48
CA PHE A 156 3.67 6.71 9.80
C PHE A 156 4.70 7.84 9.78
N GLY A 157 5.41 8.05 8.68
CA GLY A 157 6.56 8.96 8.54
C GLY A 157 7.88 8.24 8.82
N PRO A 158 8.50 8.42 10.02
CA PRO A 158 9.73 7.72 10.40
C PRO A 158 9.53 6.21 10.48
N ILE A 159 10.53 5.44 10.02
CA ILE A 159 10.53 3.97 10.03
C ILE A 159 11.94 3.41 10.30
N MET A 160 12.03 2.19 10.80
CA MET A 160 13.30 1.48 10.88
C MET A 160 13.59 0.82 9.51
N TYR A 161 14.40 1.48 8.67
CA TYR A 161 14.78 0.99 7.35
C TYR A 161 16.27 0.66 7.28
N SER A 162 17.14 1.67 7.22
CA SER A 162 18.60 1.48 7.24
C SER A 162 19.11 1.15 8.64
N LYS A 163 18.38 1.59 9.66
CA LYS A 163 18.68 1.35 11.08
C LYS A 163 18.02 0.07 11.63
N TYR A 164 17.41 -0.74 10.78
CA TYR A 164 16.78 -2.01 11.21
C TYR A 164 17.83 -2.96 11.81
N LYS A 165 17.55 -3.49 13.02
CA LYS A 165 18.46 -4.30 13.84
C LYS A 165 19.76 -3.60 14.30
N VAL A 166 19.88 -2.29 14.10
CA VAL A 166 21.01 -1.51 14.62
C VAL A 166 20.62 -0.91 15.97
N ARG A 167 21.31 -1.31 17.03
CA ARG A 167 21.06 -0.76 18.36
C ARG A 167 21.69 0.61 18.51
N ALA A 168 20.94 1.52 19.12
CA ALA A 168 21.46 2.81 19.59
C ALA A 168 22.28 2.63 20.87
N GLU A 169 23.02 3.68 21.28
CA GLU A 169 23.85 3.67 22.50
C GLU A 169 23.06 3.39 23.78
N ASP A 170 21.80 3.80 23.83
CA ASP A 170 20.86 3.55 24.95
C ASP A 170 20.22 2.15 24.91
N GLY A 171 20.65 1.29 23.98
CA GLY A 171 20.16 -0.08 23.81
C GLY A 171 18.83 -0.20 23.06
N GLY A 172 18.17 0.92 22.72
CA GLY A 172 16.97 0.96 21.89
C GLY A 172 17.28 0.83 20.39
N TYR A 173 16.28 1.06 19.55
CA TYR A 173 16.40 1.10 18.09
C TYR A 173 16.00 2.47 17.57
N ASP A 174 16.82 3.06 16.71
CA ASP A 174 16.51 4.32 16.05
C ASP A 174 15.69 4.11 14.78
N TYR A 175 14.92 5.13 14.45
CA TYR A 175 14.20 5.23 13.18
C TYR A 175 14.99 6.10 12.22
N ASP A 176 14.93 5.78 10.94
CA ASP A 176 15.24 6.76 9.90
C ASP A 176 14.13 7.81 9.90
N THR A 177 14.49 9.08 9.79
CA THR A 177 13.51 10.11 9.43
C THR A 177 12.90 9.76 8.07
N GLN A 178 11.73 10.29 7.74
CA GLN A 178 11.13 9.98 6.44
C GLN A 178 12.04 10.42 5.28
N GLN A 179 12.76 11.53 5.41
CA GLN A 179 13.74 11.97 4.42
C GLN A 179 14.90 10.98 4.27
N GLU A 180 15.47 10.50 5.38
CA GLU A 180 16.53 9.48 5.35
C GLU A 180 16.03 8.18 4.71
N ALA A 181 14.82 7.74 5.06
CA ALA A 181 14.21 6.55 4.47
C ALA A 181 14.07 6.68 2.94
N TYR A 182 13.54 7.80 2.44
CA TYR A 182 13.43 8.05 0.99
C TYR A 182 14.78 8.12 0.29
N ASN A 183 15.80 8.70 0.93
CA ASN A 183 17.17 8.68 0.41
C ASN A 183 17.71 7.25 0.25
N ASN A 184 17.43 6.40 1.24
CA ASN A 184 17.81 5.00 1.19
C ASN A 184 16.98 4.19 0.19
N PHE A 185 15.69 4.52 -0.03
CA PHE A 185 14.88 3.90 -1.08
C PHE A 185 15.49 4.12 -2.46
N PHE A 186 15.87 5.34 -2.80
CA PHE A 186 16.55 5.63 -4.07
C PHE A 186 17.89 4.93 -4.18
N LYS A 187 18.68 4.89 -3.10
CA LYS A 187 19.96 4.17 -3.08
C LYS A 187 19.77 2.68 -3.38
N ASP A 188 18.83 2.04 -2.71
CA ASP A 188 18.55 0.61 -2.88
C ASP A 188 18.00 0.30 -4.28
N LEU A 189 17.10 1.15 -4.81
CA LEU A 189 16.62 0.99 -6.20
C LEU A 189 17.74 1.17 -7.21
N ASN A 190 18.61 2.17 -7.06
CA ASN A 190 19.74 2.41 -7.96
C ASN A 190 20.72 1.24 -7.97
N GLU A 191 21.03 0.67 -6.80
CA GLU A 191 21.89 -0.52 -6.69
C GLU A 191 21.23 -1.71 -7.39
N ALA A 192 19.96 -1.98 -7.11
CA ALA A 192 19.24 -3.09 -7.72
C ALA A 192 19.11 -2.95 -9.26
N ILE A 193 18.79 -1.75 -9.74
CA ILE A 193 18.72 -1.46 -11.19
C ILE A 193 20.07 -1.68 -11.86
N THR A 194 21.16 -1.24 -11.25
CA THR A 194 22.53 -1.45 -11.76
C THR A 194 22.86 -2.93 -11.90
N ILE A 195 22.59 -3.72 -10.87
CA ILE A 195 22.84 -5.17 -10.85
C ILE A 195 22.02 -5.86 -11.94
N LEU A 196 20.70 -5.65 -11.97
CA LEU A 196 19.82 -6.30 -12.94
C LEU A 196 20.13 -5.88 -14.38
N THR A 197 20.55 -4.63 -14.60
CA THR A 197 20.98 -4.16 -15.93
C THR A 197 22.21 -4.88 -16.42
N SER A 198 23.19 -5.08 -15.55
CA SER A 198 24.41 -5.85 -15.86
C SER A 198 24.07 -7.30 -16.21
N LEU A 199 23.25 -7.97 -15.39
CA LEU A 199 22.85 -9.37 -15.61
C LEU A 199 22.01 -9.54 -16.89
N ARG A 200 21.09 -8.61 -17.17
CA ARG A 200 20.33 -8.60 -18.41
C ARG A 200 21.24 -8.45 -19.62
N THR A 201 22.20 -7.55 -19.56
CA THR A 201 23.16 -7.31 -20.67
C THR A 201 24.03 -8.53 -20.91
N ALA A 202 24.46 -9.20 -19.85
CA ALA A 202 25.22 -10.46 -19.92
C ALA A 202 24.36 -11.67 -20.34
N LYS A 203 23.04 -11.51 -20.49
CA LYS A 203 22.08 -12.60 -20.74
C LYS A 203 22.16 -13.73 -19.72
N SER A 204 22.41 -13.37 -18.46
CA SER A 204 22.45 -14.33 -17.37
C SER A 204 21.10 -15.00 -17.15
N THR A 205 21.12 -16.29 -16.77
CA THR A 205 19.91 -17.02 -16.41
C THR A 205 19.43 -16.55 -15.03
N PRO A 206 18.17 -16.14 -14.88
CA PRO A 206 17.64 -15.75 -13.58
C PRO A 206 17.61 -16.90 -12.59
N THR A 207 18.06 -16.67 -11.35
CA THR A 207 18.03 -17.67 -10.26
C THR A 207 16.76 -17.55 -9.41
N PHE A 208 16.02 -16.45 -9.52
CA PHE A 208 14.86 -16.15 -8.68
C PHE A 208 13.48 -16.52 -9.29
N GLY A 209 13.44 -17.27 -10.40
CA GLY A 209 12.17 -17.64 -11.05
C GLY A 209 11.15 -18.26 -10.09
N ASN A 210 11.59 -19.17 -9.23
CA ASN A 210 10.74 -19.82 -8.22
C ASN A 210 10.38 -18.89 -7.04
N ALA A 211 11.17 -17.85 -6.77
CA ALA A 211 10.89 -16.87 -5.73
C ALA A 211 9.91 -15.77 -6.19
N ASP A 212 9.76 -15.60 -7.51
CA ASP A 212 9.05 -14.50 -8.12
C ASP A 212 7.56 -14.79 -8.27
N LEU A 213 6.73 -14.14 -7.46
CA LEU A 213 5.27 -14.24 -7.51
C LEU A 213 4.62 -13.28 -8.51
N VAL A 214 5.43 -12.54 -9.29
CA VAL A 214 4.95 -11.45 -10.16
C VAL A 214 5.30 -11.68 -11.63
N TYR A 215 6.58 -11.82 -11.97
CA TYR A 215 7.09 -11.77 -13.35
C TYR A 215 7.82 -13.04 -13.82
N GLY A 216 7.83 -14.10 -13.00
CA GLY A 216 8.44 -15.39 -13.36
C GLY A 216 9.94 -15.32 -13.64
N GLY A 217 10.65 -14.41 -13.00
CA GLY A 217 12.11 -14.26 -13.11
C GLY A 217 12.58 -13.31 -14.21
N SER A 218 11.71 -12.55 -14.85
CA SER A 218 12.10 -11.64 -15.93
C SER A 218 12.86 -10.42 -15.43
N TYR A 219 14.17 -10.34 -15.68
CA TYR A 219 14.99 -9.14 -15.39
C TYR A 219 14.43 -7.87 -16.05
N GLU A 220 13.92 -7.98 -17.29
CA GLU A 220 13.33 -6.87 -18.01
C GLU A 220 12.13 -6.28 -17.27
N LYS A 221 11.20 -7.14 -16.82
CA LYS A 221 10.02 -6.71 -16.09
C LYS A 221 10.35 -6.13 -14.72
N TRP A 222 11.31 -6.73 -14.00
CA TRP A 222 11.78 -6.20 -12.73
C TRP A 222 12.47 -4.84 -12.88
N LEU A 223 13.25 -4.63 -13.94
CA LEU A 223 13.83 -3.33 -14.27
C LEU A 223 12.77 -2.28 -14.58
N GLN A 224 11.77 -2.64 -15.40
CA GLN A 224 10.64 -1.75 -15.70
C GLN A 224 9.88 -1.37 -14.45
N PHE A 225 9.61 -2.33 -13.56
CA PHE A 225 8.95 -2.07 -12.29
C PHE A 225 9.81 -1.17 -11.37
N ALA A 226 11.09 -1.49 -11.18
CA ALA A 226 12.00 -0.72 -10.33
C ALA A 226 12.13 0.75 -10.79
N ASN A 227 12.23 0.99 -12.11
CA ASN A 227 12.22 2.34 -12.67
C ASN A 227 10.87 3.05 -12.49
N SER A 228 9.76 2.32 -12.62
CA SER A 228 8.41 2.88 -12.39
C SER A 228 8.20 3.25 -10.92
N LEU A 229 8.66 2.41 -10.00
CA LEU A 229 8.66 2.70 -8.57
C LEU A 229 9.55 3.91 -8.25
N ARG A 230 10.75 3.99 -8.85
CA ARG A 230 11.62 5.15 -8.72
C ARG A 230 10.93 6.45 -9.16
N LEU A 231 10.20 6.43 -10.27
CA LEU A 231 9.43 7.58 -10.75
C LEU A 231 8.27 7.94 -9.81
N ARG A 232 7.53 6.94 -9.27
CA ARG A 232 6.49 7.15 -8.25
C ARG A 232 7.06 7.89 -7.04
N LEU A 233 8.17 7.38 -6.49
CA LEU A 233 8.82 7.96 -5.31
C LEU A 233 9.43 9.34 -5.59
N ALA A 234 9.97 9.57 -6.78
CA ALA A 234 10.46 10.88 -7.21
C ALA A 234 9.34 11.94 -7.20
N LEU A 235 8.19 11.63 -7.80
CA LEU A 235 7.03 12.54 -7.76
C LEU A 235 6.46 12.71 -6.35
N ARG A 236 6.56 11.69 -5.49
CA ARG A 236 6.11 11.79 -4.09
C ARG A 236 6.83 12.91 -3.34
N ILE A 237 8.13 13.08 -3.56
CA ILE A 237 8.94 14.06 -2.84
C ILE A 237 9.06 15.42 -3.54
N VAL A 238 8.36 15.64 -4.64
CA VAL A 238 8.57 16.82 -5.51
C VAL A 238 8.39 18.17 -4.80
N LYS A 239 7.57 18.22 -3.74
CA LYS A 239 7.36 19.42 -2.93
C LYS A 239 8.37 19.54 -1.77
N ALA A 240 8.96 18.43 -1.33
CA ALA A 240 9.91 18.41 -0.23
C ALA A 240 11.36 18.58 -0.69
N ASP A 241 11.71 17.97 -1.84
CA ASP A 241 13.04 18.07 -2.47
C ASP A 241 12.89 18.00 -4.00
N ALA A 242 12.61 19.14 -4.60
CA ALA A 242 12.36 19.26 -6.04
C ALA A 242 13.58 18.89 -6.89
N ALA A 243 14.80 19.19 -6.41
CA ALA A 243 16.02 18.89 -7.15
C ALA A 243 16.28 17.39 -7.23
N LYS A 244 16.19 16.69 -6.09
CA LYS A 244 16.32 15.24 -6.02
C LYS A 244 15.18 14.55 -6.78
N ALA A 245 13.94 15.01 -6.62
CA ALA A 245 12.79 14.50 -7.35
C ALA A 245 13.02 14.51 -8.86
N LYS A 246 13.48 15.64 -9.39
CA LYS A 246 13.80 15.77 -10.82
C LYS A 246 14.93 14.82 -11.23
N ALA A 247 16.03 14.77 -10.50
CA ALA A 247 17.18 13.94 -10.83
C ALA A 247 16.81 12.44 -10.84
N GLU A 248 16.10 11.96 -9.81
CA GLU A 248 15.68 10.56 -9.71
C GLU A 248 14.61 10.20 -10.76
N GLY A 249 13.68 11.12 -11.03
CA GLY A 249 12.64 10.94 -12.04
C GLY A 249 13.19 10.90 -13.46
N GLU A 250 14.07 11.84 -13.83
CA GLU A 250 14.72 11.86 -15.15
C GLU A 250 15.60 10.63 -15.37
N ALA A 251 16.31 10.16 -14.33
CA ALA A 251 17.10 8.94 -14.43
C ALA A 251 16.21 7.68 -14.63
N ALA A 252 15.04 7.62 -14.00
CA ALA A 252 14.07 6.55 -14.25
C ALA A 252 13.51 6.59 -15.68
N LEU A 253 13.18 7.79 -16.17
CA LEU A 253 12.64 8.01 -17.52
C LEU A 253 13.65 7.68 -18.63
N ALA A 254 14.93 7.93 -18.39
CA ALA A 254 16.01 7.71 -19.36
C ALA A 254 16.53 6.26 -19.41
N HIS A 255 16.12 5.39 -18.49
CA HIS A 255 16.67 4.04 -18.40
C HIS A 255 16.29 3.19 -19.62
N PRO A 256 17.25 2.46 -20.26
CA PRO A 256 16.99 1.73 -21.52
C PRO A 256 15.97 0.59 -21.42
N ALA A 257 15.74 0.02 -20.22
CA ALA A 257 14.67 -0.96 -20.02
C ALA A 257 13.27 -0.32 -20.05
N GLY A 258 13.20 1.01 -19.91
CA GLY A 258 11.93 1.73 -19.83
C GLY A 258 11.18 1.52 -18.53
N LEU A 259 9.88 1.75 -18.60
CA LEU A 259 8.92 1.69 -17.49
C LEU A 259 7.81 0.69 -17.85
N LEU A 260 6.98 0.30 -16.87
CA LEU A 260 5.75 -0.43 -17.13
C LEU A 260 4.88 0.37 -18.11
N SER A 261 4.40 -0.26 -19.16
CA SER A 261 3.69 0.46 -20.24
C SER A 261 2.43 -0.21 -20.75
N LYS A 262 2.25 -1.51 -20.50
CA LYS A 262 1.11 -2.30 -20.96
C LYS A 262 0.40 -2.95 -19.78
N ALA A 263 -0.89 -3.22 -19.91
CA ALA A 263 -1.71 -3.80 -18.82
C ALA A 263 -1.16 -5.15 -18.30
N GLU A 264 -0.52 -5.95 -19.13
CA GLU A 264 0.14 -7.19 -18.74
C GLU A 264 1.43 -6.99 -17.93
N ASP A 265 1.96 -5.77 -17.88
CA ASP A 265 3.15 -5.42 -17.10
C ASP A 265 2.86 -5.08 -15.64
N ASN A 266 1.59 -5.01 -15.25
CA ASN A 266 1.19 -4.61 -13.91
C ASN A 266 1.93 -5.42 -12.83
N PHE A 267 2.42 -4.73 -11.80
CA PHE A 267 2.98 -5.38 -10.62
C PHE A 267 1.83 -5.94 -9.77
N SER A 268 1.61 -7.23 -9.93
CA SER A 268 0.51 -7.94 -9.28
C SER A 268 1.01 -9.24 -8.68
N ILE A 269 0.97 -9.36 -7.35
CA ILE A 269 1.43 -10.54 -6.61
C ILE A 269 0.39 -11.64 -6.77
N ASN A 270 0.82 -12.77 -7.31
CA ASN A 270 -0.01 -13.97 -7.42
C ASN A 270 -0.12 -14.65 -6.05
N ILE A 271 -1.34 -14.76 -5.52
CA ILE A 271 -1.62 -15.40 -4.23
C ILE A 271 -2.11 -16.84 -4.37
N GLY A 272 -1.93 -17.45 -5.54
CA GLY A 272 -2.27 -18.85 -5.83
C GLY A 272 -3.77 -19.12 -5.74
N ALA A 273 -4.15 -20.18 -5.04
CA ALA A 273 -5.56 -20.57 -4.85
C ALA A 273 -6.27 -19.79 -3.73
N THR A 274 -5.58 -18.86 -3.07
CA THR A 274 -6.17 -18.10 -1.95
C THR A 274 -7.18 -17.09 -2.46
N THR A 275 -8.31 -16.99 -1.79
CA THR A 275 -9.32 -15.95 -2.07
C THR A 275 -8.76 -14.57 -1.78
N HIS A 276 -8.98 -13.63 -2.69
CA HIS A 276 -8.61 -12.23 -2.48
C HIS A 276 -9.30 -11.70 -1.21
N PRO A 277 -8.60 -11.04 -0.27
CA PRO A 277 -9.15 -10.67 1.03
C PRO A 277 -10.36 -9.75 0.93
N LEU A 278 -10.39 -8.82 -0.03
CA LEU A 278 -11.55 -7.97 -0.26
C LEU A 278 -12.80 -8.77 -0.62
N ASN A 279 -12.68 -9.95 -1.26
CA ASN A 279 -13.84 -10.81 -1.52
C ASN A 279 -14.43 -11.36 -0.22
N THR A 280 -13.58 -11.76 0.73
CA THR A 280 -14.04 -12.21 2.06
C THR A 280 -14.72 -11.08 2.83
N ILE A 281 -14.09 -9.91 2.90
CA ILE A 281 -14.61 -8.75 3.63
C ILE A 281 -15.91 -8.24 2.99
N ASN A 282 -15.99 -8.24 1.65
CA ASN A 282 -17.16 -7.77 0.90
C ASN A 282 -18.33 -8.75 0.93
N ASN A 283 -18.07 -10.04 0.63
CA ASN A 283 -19.11 -11.03 0.39
C ASN A 283 -19.51 -11.77 1.68
N ALA A 284 -18.52 -12.30 2.42
CA ALA A 284 -18.79 -13.08 3.61
C ALA A 284 -19.14 -12.20 4.82
N TRP A 285 -18.42 -11.10 5.00
CA TRP A 285 -18.65 -10.21 6.14
C TRP A 285 -19.56 -9.02 5.80
N ALA A 286 -19.71 -8.67 4.54
CA ALA A 286 -20.46 -7.50 4.08
C ALA A 286 -20.01 -6.19 4.79
N ASP A 287 -18.73 -6.05 5.03
CA ASP A 287 -18.12 -4.93 5.76
C ASP A 287 -17.48 -3.88 4.84
N ILE A 288 -17.68 -4.00 3.53
CA ILE A 288 -17.23 -3.01 2.54
C ILE A 288 -18.37 -2.66 1.60
N ARG A 289 -18.47 -1.39 1.26
CA ARG A 289 -19.30 -0.85 0.17
C ARG A 289 -18.54 0.26 -0.54
N MET A 290 -19.00 0.61 -1.75
CA MET A 290 -18.49 1.75 -2.50
C MET A 290 -18.51 3.02 -1.65
N GLY A 291 -17.46 3.84 -1.73
CA GLY A 291 -17.43 5.16 -1.11
C GLY A 291 -18.20 6.21 -1.95
N ALA A 292 -18.76 7.20 -1.31
CA ALA A 292 -19.49 8.30 -1.99
C ALA A 292 -18.64 9.07 -3.02
N PRO A 293 -17.32 9.31 -2.81
CA PRO A 293 -16.48 9.93 -3.84
C PRO A 293 -16.40 9.09 -5.12
N MET A 294 -16.35 7.75 -5.01
CA MET A 294 -16.38 6.85 -6.18
C MET A 294 -17.69 6.96 -6.95
N GLU A 295 -18.82 7.01 -6.24
CA GLU A 295 -20.11 7.28 -6.90
C GLU A 295 -20.09 8.60 -7.66
N SER A 296 -19.73 9.68 -6.98
CA SER A 296 -19.73 11.03 -7.56
C SER A 296 -18.88 11.11 -8.83
N ILE A 297 -17.66 10.63 -8.78
CA ILE A 297 -16.69 10.73 -9.88
C ILE A 297 -17.09 9.79 -11.03
N LEU A 298 -17.29 8.51 -10.76
CA LEU A 298 -17.54 7.54 -11.82
C LEU A 298 -18.93 7.71 -12.48
N LYS A 299 -19.98 7.98 -11.71
CA LYS A 299 -21.30 8.28 -12.29
C LYS A 299 -21.27 9.60 -13.06
N GLY A 300 -20.66 10.62 -12.49
CA GLY A 300 -20.56 11.94 -13.11
C GLY A 300 -19.85 11.89 -14.46
N TYR A 301 -18.77 11.15 -14.56
CA TYR A 301 -18.03 10.92 -15.81
C TYR A 301 -18.70 9.92 -16.76
N LYS A 302 -19.77 9.23 -16.32
CA LYS A 302 -20.32 8.07 -17.02
C LYS A 302 -19.23 7.06 -17.36
N ASP A 303 -18.35 6.82 -16.38
CA ASP A 303 -17.14 6.05 -16.55
C ASP A 303 -17.44 4.56 -16.79
N PRO A 304 -16.99 3.97 -17.90
CA PRO A 304 -17.26 2.56 -18.21
C PRO A 304 -16.58 1.59 -17.22
N ARG A 305 -15.65 2.05 -16.40
CA ARG A 305 -15.01 1.24 -15.34
C ARG A 305 -15.91 1.05 -14.12
N LEU A 306 -16.95 1.85 -13.94
CA LEU A 306 -17.89 1.73 -12.80
C LEU A 306 -18.42 0.30 -12.62
N PRO A 307 -19.01 -0.37 -13.63
CA PRO A 307 -19.47 -1.77 -13.51
C PRO A 307 -18.33 -2.80 -13.45
N LYS A 308 -17.08 -2.40 -13.65
CA LYS A 308 -15.89 -3.23 -13.47
C LYS A 308 -15.33 -3.17 -12.05
N TYR A 309 -15.80 -2.24 -11.24
CA TYR A 309 -15.38 -2.01 -9.86
C TYR A 309 -16.46 -2.38 -8.86
N PHE A 310 -17.73 -2.10 -9.18
CA PHE A 310 -18.86 -2.25 -8.26
C PHE A 310 -20.05 -2.92 -8.94
N VAL A 311 -20.94 -3.47 -8.12
CA VAL A 311 -22.24 -3.95 -8.56
C VAL A 311 -23.33 -2.96 -8.14
N PRO A 312 -24.48 -2.89 -8.86
CA PRO A 312 -25.60 -2.07 -8.46
C PRO A 312 -26.09 -2.39 -7.05
N ALA A 313 -26.61 -1.38 -6.36
CA ALA A 313 -27.21 -1.53 -5.04
C ALA A 313 -28.44 -2.41 -5.05
N THR A 314 -28.66 -3.15 -3.96
CA THR A 314 -29.81 -4.03 -3.74
C THR A 314 -30.82 -3.44 -2.74
N ASP A 315 -30.47 -2.37 -2.03
CA ASP A 315 -31.36 -1.68 -1.10
C ASP A 315 -32.55 -1.06 -1.85
N ALA A 316 -33.75 -1.25 -1.34
CA ALA A 316 -35.01 -0.87 -2.02
C ALA A 316 -35.07 0.64 -2.38
N ALA A 317 -34.45 1.51 -1.56
CA ALA A 317 -34.44 2.95 -1.80
C ALA A 317 -33.57 3.35 -3.01
N VAL A 318 -32.63 2.51 -3.41
CA VAL A 318 -31.62 2.80 -4.46
C VAL A 318 -31.36 1.60 -5.37
N ALA A 319 -32.29 0.67 -5.42
CA ALA A 319 -32.14 -0.59 -6.17
C ALA A 319 -31.79 -0.35 -7.64
N GLY A 320 -30.81 -1.11 -8.13
CA GLY A 320 -30.33 -1.01 -9.51
C GLY A 320 -29.41 0.20 -9.78
N GLN A 321 -29.25 1.11 -8.85
CA GLN A 321 -28.34 2.26 -8.97
C GLN A 321 -26.97 1.91 -8.39
N TYR A 322 -25.91 2.60 -8.83
CA TYR A 322 -24.63 2.61 -8.14
C TYR A 322 -24.67 3.64 -7.01
N LYS A 323 -24.58 3.17 -5.76
CA LYS A 323 -24.72 4.00 -4.58
C LYS A 323 -23.63 3.75 -3.56
N GLY A 324 -22.87 4.81 -3.22
CA GLY A 324 -21.78 4.78 -2.26
C GLY A 324 -22.20 5.28 -0.88
N ILE A 325 -21.41 4.96 0.15
CA ILE A 325 -21.56 5.44 1.53
C ILE A 325 -20.67 6.67 1.74
N ARG A 326 -21.20 7.69 2.38
CA ARG A 326 -20.48 8.91 2.75
C ARG A 326 -19.50 8.63 3.91
N ASN A 327 -18.27 9.16 3.82
CA ASN A 327 -17.25 8.99 4.85
C ASN A 327 -17.63 9.70 6.14
N GLY A 328 -17.38 9.04 7.28
CA GLY A 328 -17.55 9.63 8.60
C GLY A 328 -18.99 10.02 8.93
N ILE A 329 -19.98 9.31 8.42
CA ILE A 329 -21.39 9.47 8.80
C ILE A 329 -21.68 8.69 10.08
N ASP A 330 -22.78 9.03 10.72
CA ASP A 330 -23.36 8.24 11.79
C ASP A 330 -24.15 7.07 11.22
N ILE A 331 -23.81 5.85 11.64
CA ILE A 331 -24.46 4.61 11.21
C ILE A 331 -25.05 3.94 12.44
N ASP A 332 -26.37 3.93 12.55
CA ASP A 332 -27.08 3.32 13.68
C ASP A 332 -27.12 1.79 13.60
N ALA A 333 -27.24 1.25 12.38
CA ALA A 333 -27.26 -0.18 12.13
C ALA A 333 -26.67 -0.54 10.77
N LYS A 334 -25.95 -1.65 10.70
CA LYS A 334 -25.37 -2.18 9.45
C LYS A 334 -26.40 -2.32 8.33
N SER A 335 -27.61 -2.77 8.66
CA SER A 335 -28.71 -2.96 7.72
C SER A 335 -29.13 -1.68 6.98
N ARG A 336 -28.83 -0.50 7.52
CA ARG A 336 -29.12 0.78 6.87
C ARG A 336 -28.39 0.93 5.52
N TYR A 337 -27.13 0.52 5.45
CA TYR A 337 -26.27 0.72 4.28
C TYR A 337 -25.75 -0.57 3.65
N GLN A 338 -26.04 -1.74 4.23
CA GLN A 338 -25.52 -3.03 3.74
C GLN A 338 -25.95 -3.33 2.30
N GLY A 339 -27.09 -2.81 1.85
CA GLY A 339 -27.58 -2.98 0.49
C GLY A 339 -27.06 -1.97 -0.53
N TYR A 340 -26.14 -1.06 -0.15
CA TYR A 340 -25.47 -0.16 -1.10
C TYR A 340 -24.48 -0.94 -1.97
N SER A 341 -23.92 -0.30 -2.99
CA SER A 341 -23.08 -0.97 -4.01
C SER A 341 -21.91 -1.71 -3.40
N ALA A 342 -21.90 -3.01 -3.58
CA ALA A 342 -20.80 -3.90 -3.19
C ALA A 342 -19.71 -3.91 -4.28
N LEU A 343 -18.52 -4.42 -3.92
CA LEU A 343 -17.42 -4.59 -4.86
C LEU A 343 -17.70 -5.77 -5.79
N ILE A 344 -17.10 -5.75 -6.98
CA ILE A 344 -17.01 -6.96 -7.82
C ILE A 344 -16.11 -8.00 -7.15
N THR A 345 -16.11 -9.23 -7.68
CA THR A 345 -15.17 -10.27 -7.25
C THR A 345 -13.79 -10.04 -7.87
N PHE A 346 -12.77 -9.93 -7.03
CA PHE A 346 -11.37 -9.79 -7.44
C PHE A 346 -10.74 -11.15 -7.76
N PRO A 347 -9.83 -11.23 -8.76
CA PRO A 347 -9.02 -12.42 -8.99
C PRO A 347 -8.02 -12.64 -7.84
N SER A 348 -7.39 -13.83 -7.79
CA SER A 348 -6.37 -14.18 -6.79
C SER A 348 -5.01 -13.48 -7.08
N LYS A 349 -5.04 -12.16 -7.20
CA LYS A 349 -3.87 -11.30 -7.44
C LYS A 349 -4.01 -9.99 -6.69
N ILE A 350 -2.94 -9.55 -6.03
CA ILE A 350 -2.86 -8.25 -5.35
C ILE A 350 -2.10 -7.28 -6.25
N GLN A 351 -2.80 -6.34 -6.88
CA GLN A 351 -2.18 -5.31 -7.72
C GLN A 351 -1.69 -4.14 -6.86
N LEU A 352 -0.39 -3.81 -6.95
CA LEU A 352 0.24 -2.72 -6.21
C LEU A 352 0.76 -1.59 -7.12
N MET A 353 0.96 -1.85 -8.40
CA MET A 353 1.25 -0.82 -9.42
C MET A 353 0.70 -1.25 -10.77
N SER A 354 -0.03 -0.36 -11.43
CA SER A 354 -0.50 -0.59 -12.79
C SER A 354 0.34 0.20 -13.82
N ALA A 355 0.48 -0.33 -15.02
CA ALA A 355 1.12 0.39 -16.11
C ALA A 355 0.35 1.68 -16.48
N ALA A 356 -0.97 1.67 -16.33
CA ALA A 356 -1.78 2.86 -16.53
C ALA A 356 -1.43 3.97 -15.53
N GLU A 357 -1.15 3.63 -14.27
CA GLU A 357 -0.61 4.59 -13.29
C GLU A 357 0.69 5.22 -13.78
N VAL A 358 1.60 4.40 -14.32
CA VAL A 358 2.92 4.87 -14.77
C VAL A 358 2.79 5.89 -15.90
N TRP A 359 1.83 5.74 -16.79
CA TRP A 359 1.52 6.76 -17.79
C TRP A 359 1.09 8.09 -17.15
N PHE A 360 0.30 8.08 -16.07
CA PHE A 360 -0.07 9.29 -15.34
C PHE A 360 1.11 9.90 -14.57
N LEU A 361 2.03 9.09 -14.06
CA LEU A 361 3.29 9.58 -13.49
C LEU A 361 4.13 10.29 -14.57
N LYS A 362 4.23 9.74 -15.77
CA LYS A 362 4.87 10.38 -16.93
C LYS A 362 4.15 11.67 -17.34
N ALA A 363 2.82 11.71 -17.29
CA ALA A 363 2.05 12.91 -17.61
C ALA A 363 2.37 14.05 -16.62
N GLU A 364 2.45 13.76 -15.34
CA GLU A 364 2.86 14.75 -14.33
C GLU A 364 4.33 15.16 -14.49
N ALA A 365 5.24 14.22 -14.74
CA ALA A 365 6.65 14.52 -15.01
C ALA A 365 6.81 15.45 -16.23
N ALA A 366 6.04 15.21 -17.31
CA ALA A 366 6.01 16.08 -18.49
C ALA A 366 5.44 17.47 -18.15
N LEU A 367 4.37 17.54 -17.35
CA LEU A 367 3.80 18.82 -16.89
C LEU A 367 4.80 19.63 -16.06
N ARG A 368 5.73 18.96 -15.38
CA ARG A 368 6.84 19.58 -14.61
C ARG A 368 8.10 19.85 -15.45
N GLY A 369 8.09 19.55 -16.74
CA GLY A 369 9.23 19.77 -17.64
C GLY A 369 10.41 18.81 -17.39
N TRP A 370 10.17 17.58 -16.92
CA TRP A 370 11.22 16.59 -16.75
C TRP A 370 11.62 15.96 -18.09
N THR A 371 12.91 15.84 -18.32
CA THR A 371 13.48 15.29 -19.55
C THR A 371 13.11 13.81 -19.71
N GLY A 372 12.81 13.38 -20.93
CA GLY A 372 12.47 11.98 -21.25
C GLY A 372 11.02 11.59 -20.98
N SER A 373 10.19 12.50 -20.44
CA SER A 373 8.79 12.20 -20.11
C SER A 373 7.85 12.20 -21.34
N GLY A 374 8.20 12.86 -22.45
CA GLY A 374 7.29 13.09 -23.58
C GLY A 374 6.32 14.25 -23.33
N THR A 375 5.11 14.22 -23.92
CA THR A 375 4.10 15.26 -23.69
C THR A 375 3.13 14.85 -22.59
N ALA A 376 2.62 15.83 -21.82
CA ALA A 376 1.68 15.58 -20.75
C ALA A 376 0.36 15.01 -21.29
N LYS A 377 -0.12 15.52 -22.42
CA LYS A 377 -1.35 15.08 -23.09
C LYS A 377 -1.25 13.61 -23.53
N ASP A 378 -0.22 13.26 -24.31
CA ASP A 378 -0.10 11.90 -24.85
C ASP A 378 0.03 10.86 -23.73
N ASN A 379 0.77 11.17 -22.66
CA ASN A 379 0.88 10.31 -21.50
C ASN A 379 -0.45 10.19 -20.73
N TYR A 380 -1.18 11.28 -20.57
CA TYR A 380 -2.50 11.29 -19.93
C TYR A 380 -3.50 10.39 -20.69
N GLU A 381 -3.58 10.57 -22.01
CA GLU A 381 -4.44 9.77 -22.87
C GLU A 381 -4.02 8.30 -22.91
N SER A 382 -2.70 8.04 -22.93
CA SER A 382 -2.14 6.68 -22.85
C SER A 382 -2.49 5.98 -21.54
N GLY A 383 -2.48 6.71 -20.42
CA GLY A 383 -2.91 6.19 -19.12
C GLY A 383 -4.37 5.73 -19.13
N ILE A 384 -5.27 6.54 -19.70
CA ILE A 384 -6.69 6.16 -19.86
C ILE A 384 -6.82 4.94 -20.78
N LYS A 385 -6.14 4.93 -21.94
CA LYS A 385 -6.17 3.83 -22.91
C LYS A 385 -5.67 2.52 -22.28
N THR A 386 -4.57 2.56 -21.54
CA THR A 386 -4.02 1.38 -20.85
C THR A 386 -4.98 0.87 -19.76
N SER A 387 -5.62 1.77 -19.02
CA SER A 387 -6.64 1.39 -18.03
C SER A 387 -7.87 0.75 -18.68
N PHE A 388 -8.34 1.26 -19.81
CA PHE A 388 -9.46 0.65 -20.55
C PHE A 388 -9.08 -0.73 -21.09
N THR A 389 -7.87 -0.90 -21.62
CA THR A 389 -7.36 -2.20 -22.07
C THR A 389 -7.34 -3.23 -20.94
N GLN A 390 -6.92 -2.85 -19.73
CA GLN A 390 -6.90 -3.73 -18.55
C GLN A 390 -8.28 -4.34 -18.26
N TYR A 391 -9.36 -3.58 -18.48
CA TYR A 391 -10.74 -3.99 -18.21
C TYR A 391 -11.50 -4.42 -19.46
N THR A 392 -10.84 -4.53 -20.61
CA THR A 392 -11.45 -4.90 -21.91
C THR A 392 -12.67 -4.01 -22.19
N LEU A 393 -12.42 -2.70 -22.19
CA LEU A 393 -13.44 -1.68 -22.42
C LEU A 393 -13.25 -1.02 -23.80
N ASP A 394 -14.35 -0.81 -24.48
CA ASP A 394 -14.44 -0.11 -25.76
C ASP A 394 -14.67 1.39 -25.57
N SER A 395 -14.73 2.12 -26.69
CA SER A 395 -15.12 3.53 -26.74
C SER A 395 -14.22 4.50 -25.97
N VAL A 396 -12.93 4.16 -25.81
CA VAL A 396 -11.96 5.00 -25.11
C VAL A 396 -11.83 6.39 -25.71
N ASP A 397 -11.88 6.53 -27.03
CA ASP A 397 -11.75 7.83 -27.71
C ASP A 397 -12.94 8.76 -27.40
N LYS A 398 -14.16 8.21 -27.27
CA LYS A 398 -15.33 8.98 -26.82
C LYS A 398 -15.13 9.49 -25.40
N TYR A 399 -14.59 8.65 -24.50
CA TYR A 399 -14.33 9.01 -23.12
C TYR A 399 -13.24 10.09 -23.00
N ILE A 400 -12.12 9.93 -23.68
CA ILE A 400 -10.99 10.89 -23.66
C ILE A 400 -11.42 12.27 -24.16
N ASN A 401 -12.30 12.33 -25.16
CA ASN A 401 -12.77 13.57 -25.79
C ASN A 401 -13.98 14.21 -25.07
N ASP A 402 -14.41 13.66 -23.94
CA ASP A 402 -15.55 14.21 -23.20
C ASP A 402 -15.19 15.50 -22.45
N ALA A 403 -15.70 16.61 -22.98
CA ALA A 403 -15.54 17.96 -22.43
C ALA A 403 -16.73 18.42 -21.56
N THR A 404 -17.70 17.55 -21.29
CA THR A 404 -18.99 17.93 -20.66
C THR A 404 -19.23 17.24 -19.32
N ASN A 405 -18.94 15.94 -19.23
CA ASN A 405 -19.15 15.19 -18.00
C ASN A 405 -18.14 15.59 -16.93
N LYS A 406 -18.60 15.68 -15.70
CA LYS A 406 -17.82 16.05 -14.50
C LYS A 406 -18.39 15.33 -13.29
N PRO A 407 -17.65 15.22 -12.16
CA PRO A 407 -18.17 14.62 -10.94
C PRO A 407 -19.57 15.13 -10.58
N ALA A 408 -20.45 14.22 -10.19
CA ALA A 408 -21.86 14.50 -9.90
C ALA A 408 -22.06 14.85 -8.42
N PRO A 409 -23.04 15.67 -8.08
CA PRO A 409 -23.51 15.83 -6.71
C PRO A 409 -23.84 14.48 -6.07
N TYR A 410 -23.70 14.39 -4.77
CA TYR A 410 -24.04 13.21 -4.01
C TYR A 410 -25.21 13.50 -3.06
N THR A 411 -26.16 12.58 -2.99
CA THR A 411 -27.27 12.61 -2.03
C THR A 411 -27.35 11.27 -1.29
N ASP A 412 -27.70 11.30 -0.01
CA ASP A 412 -27.92 10.09 0.77
C ASP A 412 -29.39 9.97 1.19
N PRO A 413 -30.20 9.17 0.48
CA PRO A 413 -31.62 9.01 0.79
C PRO A 413 -31.89 8.31 2.12
N LYS A 414 -30.86 7.73 2.74
CA LYS A 414 -30.95 7.00 4.03
C LYS A 414 -30.28 7.75 5.18
N ALA A 415 -29.89 9.01 4.97
CA ALA A 415 -29.36 9.84 6.05
C ALA A 415 -30.36 9.92 7.22
N ILE A 416 -29.87 9.88 8.46
CA ILE A 416 -30.72 10.00 9.67
C ILE A 416 -31.42 11.36 9.65
N THR A 417 -30.67 12.41 9.30
CA THR A 417 -31.22 13.74 9.04
C THR A 417 -31.13 14.03 7.54
N ALA A 418 -32.25 14.34 6.90
CA ALA A 418 -32.30 14.58 5.47
C ALA A 418 -31.31 15.68 5.05
N GLY A 419 -30.49 15.38 4.02
CA GLY A 419 -29.50 16.29 3.47
C GLY A 419 -28.19 16.38 4.26
N GLN A 420 -28.09 15.79 5.47
CA GLN A 420 -26.90 15.87 6.32
C GLN A 420 -25.63 15.32 5.62
N ASN A 421 -25.80 14.27 4.83
CA ASN A 421 -24.70 13.58 4.17
C ASN A 421 -24.46 14.06 2.72
N ASP A 422 -25.23 15.02 2.24
CA ASP A 422 -25.23 15.43 0.83
C ASP A 422 -24.02 16.30 0.47
N ILE A 423 -23.65 16.25 -0.80
CA ILE A 423 -22.71 17.17 -1.46
C ILE A 423 -23.48 17.80 -2.62
N SER A 424 -23.90 19.02 -2.45
CA SER A 424 -24.70 19.77 -3.44
C SER A 424 -23.83 20.31 -4.59
N THR A 425 -24.51 20.65 -5.69
CA THR A 425 -23.91 21.44 -6.77
C THR A 425 -23.37 22.75 -6.22
N GLY A 426 -22.13 23.10 -6.62
CA GLY A 426 -21.44 24.30 -6.12
C GLY A 426 -20.66 24.10 -4.81
N SER A 427 -20.73 22.92 -4.19
CA SER A 427 -19.87 22.59 -3.06
C SER A 427 -18.37 22.73 -3.42
N PRO A 428 -17.53 23.32 -2.58
CA PRO A 428 -16.08 23.40 -2.82
C PRO A 428 -15.40 22.02 -2.88
N TRP A 429 -16.07 20.99 -2.36
CA TRP A 429 -15.62 19.60 -2.36
C TRP A 429 -16.04 18.81 -3.61
N LEU A 430 -16.86 19.43 -4.48
CA LEU A 430 -17.26 18.84 -5.75
C LEU A 430 -16.37 19.39 -6.87
N SER A 431 -15.64 18.50 -7.55
CA SER A 431 -14.80 18.89 -8.69
C SER A 431 -15.66 19.30 -9.89
N THR A 432 -15.16 20.26 -10.65
CA THR A 432 -15.75 20.68 -11.92
C THR A 432 -14.88 20.26 -13.11
N ILE A 433 -13.81 19.48 -12.88
CA ILE A 433 -12.89 19.06 -13.93
C ILE A 433 -13.57 18.08 -14.88
N THR A 434 -13.35 18.26 -16.18
CA THR A 434 -13.80 17.34 -17.24
C THR A 434 -12.69 16.36 -17.61
N ILE A 435 -13.00 15.35 -18.44
CA ILE A 435 -12.05 14.31 -18.83
C ILE A 435 -11.10 14.83 -19.91
N LYS A 436 -11.66 15.53 -20.94
CA LYS A 436 -10.88 15.99 -22.08
C LYS A 436 -9.69 16.87 -21.65
N TRP A 437 -8.53 16.58 -22.22
CA TRP A 437 -7.35 17.42 -22.03
C TRP A 437 -7.52 18.78 -22.69
N GLU A 438 -7.17 19.85 -22.00
CA GLU A 438 -7.22 21.22 -22.51
C GLU A 438 -5.82 21.86 -22.38
N ASP A 439 -5.18 22.14 -23.52
CA ASP A 439 -3.81 22.68 -23.55
C ASP A 439 -3.69 24.06 -22.90
N GLY A 440 -4.76 24.86 -22.95
CA GLY A 440 -4.83 26.19 -22.35
C GLY A 440 -5.06 26.21 -20.83
N ASP A 441 -5.34 25.06 -20.20
CA ASP A 441 -5.56 25.02 -18.75
C ASP A 441 -4.27 25.31 -17.96
N ALA A 442 -4.43 25.99 -16.82
CA ALA A 442 -3.35 26.21 -15.88
C ALA A 442 -2.79 24.89 -15.30
N PHE A 443 -1.59 24.94 -14.76
CA PHE A 443 -0.89 23.77 -14.17
C PHE A 443 -1.77 22.99 -13.21
N GLU A 444 -2.41 23.63 -12.24
CA GLU A 444 -3.24 22.98 -11.23
C GLU A 444 -4.45 22.25 -11.81
N LYS A 445 -5.09 22.80 -12.84
CA LYS A 445 -6.19 22.14 -13.53
C LYS A 445 -5.74 20.89 -14.30
N LYS A 446 -4.58 20.98 -14.96
CA LYS A 446 -3.96 19.84 -15.63
C LYS A 446 -3.57 18.76 -14.63
N LEU A 447 -3.00 19.15 -13.49
CA LEU A 447 -2.64 18.25 -12.41
C LEU A 447 -3.89 17.57 -11.82
N GLU A 448 -4.96 18.32 -11.52
CA GLU A 448 -6.23 17.75 -11.05
C GLU A 448 -6.76 16.68 -12.03
N ARG A 449 -6.72 16.95 -13.32
CA ARG A 449 -7.16 16.01 -14.36
C ARG A 449 -6.33 14.73 -14.38
N ILE A 450 -4.99 14.86 -14.35
CA ILE A 450 -4.06 13.73 -14.28
C ILE A 450 -4.31 12.89 -13.03
N ILE A 451 -4.35 13.52 -11.87
CA ILE A 451 -4.48 12.80 -10.59
C ILE A 451 -5.86 12.18 -10.42
N THR A 452 -6.92 12.81 -10.93
CA THR A 452 -8.26 12.23 -10.91
C THR A 452 -8.31 10.93 -11.72
N GLN A 453 -7.72 10.88 -12.92
CA GLN A 453 -7.67 9.67 -13.72
C GLN A 453 -6.69 8.62 -13.13
N LYS A 454 -5.56 9.05 -12.56
CA LYS A 454 -4.67 8.18 -11.80
C LYS A 454 -5.43 7.53 -10.64
N TRP A 455 -6.16 8.30 -9.85
CA TRP A 455 -6.96 7.83 -8.72
C TRP A 455 -8.00 6.77 -9.14
N ILE A 456 -8.73 6.98 -10.25
CA ILE A 456 -9.65 5.97 -10.78
C ILE A 456 -8.89 4.68 -11.13
N THR A 457 -7.69 4.80 -11.69
CA THR A 457 -6.90 3.67 -12.25
C THR A 457 -6.22 2.82 -11.20
N VAL A 458 -5.74 3.42 -10.09
CA VAL A 458 -5.03 2.66 -9.04
C VAL A 458 -5.97 1.89 -8.11
N TYR A 459 -7.30 2.04 -8.26
CA TYR A 459 -8.26 1.21 -7.53
C TYR A 459 -7.96 -0.30 -7.74
N PRO A 460 -7.93 -1.14 -6.69
CA PRO A 460 -8.37 -0.90 -5.32
C PRO A 460 -7.26 -0.49 -4.33
N ASP A 461 -6.06 -0.10 -4.77
CA ASP A 461 -4.99 0.30 -3.85
C ASP A 461 -5.27 1.68 -3.21
N GLY A 462 -6.06 1.67 -2.14
CA GLY A 462 -6.41 2.89 -1.42
C GLY A 462 -5.23 3.58 -0.77
N GLN A 463 -4.14 2.87 -0.47
CA GLN A 463 -2.98 3.49 0.15
C GLN A 463 -2.21 4.41 -0.81
N GLU A 464 -1.99 3.98 -2.07
CA GLU A 464 -1.39 4.84 -3.09
C GLU A 464 -2.31 6.03 -3.38
N ALA A 465 -3.61 5.79 -3.52
CA ALA A 465 -4.60 6.83 -3.76
C ALA A 465 -4.65 7.87 -2.63
N TRP A 466 -4.59 7.44 -1.36
CA TRP A 466 -4.53 8.33 -0.20
C TRP A 466 -3.22 9.13 -0.16
N SER A 467 -2.11 8.52 -0.52
CA SER A 467 -0.80 9.20 -0.60
C SER A 467 -0.82 10.28 -1.67
N GLU A 468 -1.38 10.01 -2.84
CA GLU A 468 -1.50 11.00 -3.91
C GLU A 468 -2.45 12.15 -3.54
N PHE A 469 -3.57 11.83 -2.89
CA PHE A 469 -4.47 12.86 -2.37
C PHE A 469 -3.78 13.79 -1.37
N ARG A 470 -3.03 13.25 -0.41
CA ARG A 470 -2.27 14.05 0.56
C ARG A 470 -1.23 14.95 -0.12
N ARG A 471 -0.51 14.42 -1.10
CA ARG A 471 0.53 15.12 -1.83
C ARG A 471 -0.01 16.26 -2.70
N THR A 472 -1.15 16.06 -3.36
CA THR A 472 -1.66 16.96 -4.41
C THR A 472 -2.90 17.73 -4.03
N GLY A 473 -3.72 17.20 -3.14
CA GLY A 473 -5.09 17.68 -2.86
C GLY A 473 -6.13 17.13 -3.83
N TYR A 474 -5.76 16.24 -4.75
CA TYR A 474 -6.62 15.67 -5.80
C TYR A 474 -6.76 14.15 -5.72
N PRO A 475 -7.90 13.58 -6.22
CA PRO A 475 -9.10 14.32 -6.63
C PRO A 475 -9.72 15.05 -5.45
N LYS A 476 -10.66 15.96 -5.69
CA LYS A 476 -11.44 16.54 -4.60
C LYS A 476 -12.26 15.43 -3.95
N LEU A 477 -11.94 15.14 -2.68
CA LEU A 477 -12.65 14.18 -1.85
C LEU A 477 -13.63 14.88 -0.91
N PHE A 478 -14.55 14.13 -0.36
CA PHE A 478 -15.55 14.65 0.55
C PHE A 478 -15.03 14.62 1.99
N PRO A 479 -15.12 15.71 2.77
CA PRO A 479 -14.71 15.70 4.17
C PRO A 479 -15.62 14.78 4.99
N VAL A 480 -15.14 14.26 6.11
CA VAL A 480 -15.99 13.50 7.03
C VAL A 480 -17.15 14.35 7.55
N VAL A 481 -18.32 13.72 7.76
CA VAL A 481 -19.50 14.42 8.30
C VAL A 481 -19.34 14.66 9.79
N ILE A 482 -18.90 13.63 10.52
CA ILE A 482 -18.63 13.67 11.96
C ILE A 482 -17.13 13.44 12.17
N ASN A 483 -16.50 14.36 12.90
CA ASN A 483 -15.08 14.29 13.22
C ASN A 483 -14.90 14.06 14.75
N ASN A 484 -14.52 12.85 15.10
CA ASN A 484 -14.31 12.41 16.48
C ASN A 484 -12.85 12.46 16.92
N SER A 485 -11.99 13.20 16.20
CA SER A 485 -10.56 13.28 16.53
C SER A 485 -10.23 14.08 17.80
N GLY A 486 -11.21 14.70 18.45
CA GLY A 486 -10.97 15.60 19.58
C GLY A 486 -10.12 16.82 19.19
N GLY A 487 -10.26 17.31 17.95
CA GLY A 487 -9.52 18.46 17.43
C GLY A 487 -8.10 18.14 16.90
N LYS A 488 -7.67 16.87 16.94
CA LYS A 488 -6.35 16.44 16.45
C LYS A 488 -6.24 16.45 14.94
N VAL A 489 -7.35 16.26 14.22
CA VAL A 489 -7.43 16.23 12.77
C VAL A 489 -8.44 17.26 12.30
N SER A 490 -8.06 18.16 11.38
CA SER A 490 -8.98 19.11 10.78
C SER A 490 -9.86 18.41 9.73
N THR A 491 -11.15 18.67 9.76
CA THR A 491 -12.10 18.16 8.77
C THR A 491 -11.76 18.63 7.35
N THR A 492 -11.23 19.85 7.18
CA THR A 492 -10.93 20.45 5.88
C THR A 492 -9.55 20.09 5.33
N THR A 493 -8.59 19.75 6.20
CA THR A 493 -7.26 19.28 5.78
C THR A 493 -7.15 17.78 5.73
N PHE A 494 -8.16 17.05 6.17
CA PHE A 494 -8.25 15.60 6.24
C PHE A 494 -7.16 14.97 7.11
N ILE A 495 -7.24 13.65 7.27
CA ILE A 495 -6.20 12.90 7.97
C ILE A 495 -4.91 12.84 7.12
N ARG A 496 -3.77 13.10 7.77
CA ARG A 496 -2.48 13.23 7.10
C ARG A 496 -1.54 12.05 7.34
N ARG A 497 -1.69 11.36 8.45
CA ARG A 497 -0.91 10.19 8.85
C ARG A 497 -1.62 9.40 9.95
N VAL A 498 -1.04 8.28 10.33
CA VAL A 498 -1.40 7.56 11.55
C VAL A 498 -0.29 7.80 12.59
N ASN A 499 -0.67 7.93 13.87
CA ASN A 499 0.30 8.07 14.96
C ASN A 499 1.18 6.82 15.10
N ILE A 500 2.38 6.99 15.63
CA ILE A 500 3.23 5.86 16.02
C ILE A 500 2.46 5.01 17.04
N PRO A 501 2.36 3.68 16.85
CA PRO A 501 1.62 2.83 17.76
C PRO A 501 2.12 2.94 19.21
N PRO A 502 1.24 2.99 20.22
CA PRO A 502 1.64 3.08 21.62
C PRO A 502 2.61 1.99 22.08
N ASP A 503 2.54 0.79 21.50
CA ASP A 503 3.43 -0.33 21.80
C ASP A 503 4.91 0.01 21.51
N GLU A 504 5.19 0.86 20.51
CA GLU A 504 6.55 1.35 20.22
C GLU A 504 7.09 2.20 21.40
N TYR A 505 6.24 3.00 22.02
CA TYR A 505 6.61 3.77 23.20
C TYR A 505 6.81 2.91 24.48
N LEU A 506 6.25 1.69 24.50
CA LEU A 506 6.44 0.74 25.60
C LEU A 506 7.70 -0.11 25.40
N THR A 507 7.94 -0.59 24.17
CA THR A 507 9.01 -1.55 23.86
C THR A 507 10.32 -0.88 23.43
N ASN A 508 10.24 0.33 22.85
CA ASN A 508 11.37 1.12 22.36
C ASN A 508 11.19 2.63 22.70
N PRO A 509 11.04 3.00 24.00
CA PRO A 509 10.57 4.33 24.41
C PRO A 509 11.46 5.48 23.93
N GLN A 510 12.77 5.31 23.91
CA GLN A 510 13.69 6.36 23.48
C GLN A 510 13.68 6.52 21.95
N GLY A 511 13.72 5.40 21.21
CA GLY A 511 13.63 5.42 19.76
C GLY A 511 12.32 6.02 19.26
N ALA A 512 11.17 5.63 19.83
CA ALA A 512 9.86 6.18 19.48
C ALA A 512 9.78 7.70 19.75
N LYS A 513 10.33 8.18 20.89
CA LYS A 513 10.40 9.62 21.20
C LYS A 513 11.27 10.38 20.20
N ARG A 514 12.45 9.84 19.82
CA ARG A 514 13.30 10.44 18.80
C ARG A 514 12.60 10.46 17.43
N ALA A 515 11.92 9.38 17.05
CA ALA A 515 11.13 9.33 15.83
C ALA A 515 10.02 10.40 15.81
N ALA A 516 9.24 10.51 16.87
CA ALA A 516 8.18 11.50 17.01
C ALA A 516 8.71 12.95 16.91
N ALA A 517 9.90 13.23 17.48
CA ALA A 517 10.53 14.55 17.42
C ALA A 517 10.88 14.99 15.98
N THR A 518 10.97 14.08 15.01
CA THR A 518 11.27 14.39 13.60
C THR A 518 10.03 14.77 12.78
N LEU A 519 8.83 14.67 13.35
CA LEU A 519 7.56 14.83 12.62
C LEU A 519 7.21 16.30 12.28
N GLY A 520 7.86 17.27 12.87
CA GLY A 520 7.50 18.68 12.66
C GLY A 520 6.17 19.11 13.29
N GLY A 521 5.58 18.28 14.15
CA GLY A 521 4.33 18.50 14.88
C GLY A 521 4.03 17.36 15.86
N PRO A 522 2.90 17.41 16.58
CA PRO A 522 2.50 16.34 17.51
C PRO A 522 2.32 14.99 16.80
N ASP A 523 2.61 13.90 17.48
CA ASP A 523 2.37 12.55 16.95
C ASP A 523 0.87 12.24 16.94
N ASN A 524 0.18 12.68 15.91
CA ASN A 524 -1.25 12.44 15.68
C ASN A 524 -1.61 12.47 14.18
N GLY A 525 -2.87 12.19 13.88
CA GLY A 525 -3.39 12.11 12.52
C GLY A 525 -3.42 13.43 11.72
N GLY A 526 -3.29 14.58 12.38
CA GLY A 526 -3.29 15.91 11.72
C GLY A 526 -1.91 16.39 11.28
N THR A 527 -0.83 15.79 11.79
CA THR A 527 0.55 16.19 11.46
C THR A 527 0.92 15.71 10.07
N ARG A 528 1.46 16.61 9.24
CA ARG A 528 1.87 16.29 7.86
C ARG A 528 3.15 15.45 7.86
N LEU A 529 3.26 14.60 6.85
CA LEU A 529 4.49 13.88 6.54
C LEU A 529 5.54 14.83 5.91
N TRP A 530 6.80 14.43 5.92
CA TRP A 530 7.89 15.24 5.35
C TRP A 530 7.66 15.64 3.89
N TRP A 531 7.12 14.74 3.06
CA TRP A 531 6.80 15.02 1.65
C TRP A 531 5.43 15.70 1.44
N ASP A 532 4.58 15.76 2.46
CA ASP A 532 3.24 16.34 2.40
C ASP A 532 3.27 17.84 2.75
N LYS A 533 3.60 18.66 1.77
CA LYS A 533 3.76 20.13 1.89
C LYS A 533 2.56 20.90 1.33
#